data_aef3878bc7ff17d6474fdc8778128999
#
_entry.id   aef3878bc7ff17d6474fdc8778128999
#
_cell.length_a   1.000
_cell.length_b   1.000
_cell.length_c   1.000
_cell.angle_alpha   90.00
_cell.angle_beta   90.00
_cell.angle_gamma   90.00
#
_symmetry.space_group_name_H-M   'P 1'
#
loop_
_entity.id
_entity.type
_entity.pdbx_description
1 polymer ?
#
loop_
_entity_poly.entity_id
_entity_poly.type
_entity_poly.pdbx_seq_one_letter_code
_entity_poly.pdbx_strand_id
1 'polypeptide(L)'
;MSIQPNGFGKIEYIDSNFNTDRYQTLKPKLNIHLNDNSSVVDIGGWGIFGENNKNVESVYVFVDNKVHSSGYYGYQSPNNTEILGEKLIPSYYAGFGGIILLENLSPGCHTISIRIVNQNEYYEIPSHSQLCIES
;
A
#
# COMPACT_ATOMS: atom_id res chain seq x y z
N MET A 1 18.80 -3.61 -4.47
CA MET A 1 17.79 -4.62 -4.09
C MET A 1 17.26 -5.33 -5.34
N SER A 2 17.07 -6.63 -5.22
CA SER A 2 16.50 -7.43 -6.30
C SER A 2 14.99 -7.53 -6.15
N ILE A 3 14.25 -7.49 -7.26
CA ILE A 3 12.82 -7.70 -7.24
C ILE A 3 12.52 -9.18 -6.93
N GLN A 4 11.49 -9.41 -6.11
CA GLN A 4 10.99 -10.76 -5.84
C GLN A 4 9.74 -11.01 -6.68
N PRO A 5 9.84 -11.86 -7.73
CA PRO A 5 8.70 -12.05 -8.65
C PRO A 5 7.56 -12.87 -8.06
N ASN A 6 7.80 -13.60 -6.98
CA ASN A 6 6.82 -14.54 -6.42
C ASN A 6 6.05 -13.97 -5.24
N GLY A 7 5.90 -12.68 -5.16
CA GLY A 7 5.10 -12.05 -4.12
C GLY A 7 3.63 -12.02 -4.48
N PHE A 8 2.81 -11.78 -3.47
CA PHE A 8 1.37 -11.55 -3.59
C PHE A 8 1.00 -10.34 -2.76
N GLY A 9 0.04 -9.59 -3.23
CA GLY A 9 -0.39 -8.45 -2.43
C GLY A 9 -1.37 -7.58 -3.16
N LYS A 10 -2.00 -6.70 -2.39
CA LYS A 10 -3.00 -5.77 -2.91
C LYS A 10 -3.05 -4.53 -2.02
N ILE A 11 -3.10 -3.37 -2.64
CA ILE A 11 -3.46 -2.14 -1.94
C ILE A 11 -4.98 -2.10 -1.88
N GLU A 12 -5.52 -2.09 -0.67
CA GLU A 12 -6.95 -2.19 -0.45
C GLU A 12 -7.62 -0.84 -0.25
N TYR A 13 -6.88 0.14 0.24
CA TYR A 13 -7.42 1.48 0.41
C TYR A 13 -6.34 2.54 0.29
N ILE A 14 -6.74 3.69 -0.21
CA ILE A 14 -6.02 4.95 -0.15
C ILE A 14 -7.07 5.97 0.25
N ASP A 15 -6.95 6.53 1.44
CA ASP A 15 -8.06 7.23 2.05
C ASP A 15 -7.60 8.39 2.92
N SER A 16 -8.37 9.45 2.94
CA SER A 16 -8.20 10.56 3.86
C SER A 16 -9.22 10.43 5.00
N ASN A 17 -8.79 10.67 6.25
CA ASN A 17 -9.69 10.78 7.41
C ASN A 17 -10.29 9.48 7.96
N PHE A 18 -9.57 8.37 7.95
CA PHE A 18 -10.04 7.14 8.61
C PHE A 18 -11.49 6.77 8.27
N ASN A 19 -11.83 6.88 7.00
CA ASN A 19 -13.17 6.59 6.52
C ASN A 19 -13.54 5.13 6.82
N THR A 20 -14.75 4.91 7.33
CA THR A 20 -15.25 3.56 7.60
C THR A 20 -15.45 2.75 6.33
N ASP A 21 -15.57 3.40 5.19
CA ASP A 21 -15.78 2.75 3.89
C ASP A 21 -14.48 2.49 3.14
N ARG A 22 -13.35 2.51 3.84
CA ARG A 22 -12.02 2.42 3.21
C ARG A 22 -11.77 1.16 2.38
N TYR A 23 -12.48 0.08 2.65
CA TYR A 23 -12.32 -1.18 1.91
C TYR A 23 -13.20 -1.28 0.68
N GLN A 24 -13.84 -0.19 0.27
CA GLN A 24 -14.58 -0.17 -0.99
C GLN A 24 -13.61 -0.20 -2.17
N THR A 25 -14.15 -0.60 -3.34
CA THR A 25 -13.36 -0.63 -4.57
C THR A 25 -12.75 0.74 -4.87
N LEU A 26 -11.44 0.77 -5.05
CA LEU A 26 -10.74 1.99 -5.37
C LEU A 26 -11.07 2.45 -6.79
N LYS A 27 -11.32 3.74 -6.92
CA LYS A 27 -11.51 4.38 -8.23
C LYS A 27 -10.17 4.53 -8.95
N PRO A 28 -10.15 4.56 -10.28
CA PRO A 28 -8.89 4.77 -11.03
C PRO A 28 -8.19 6.08 -10.68
N LYS A 29 -8.93 7.09 -10.32
CA LYS A 29 -8.37 8.38 -9.88
C LYS A 29 -9.00 8.80 -8.57
N LEU A 30 -8.16 9.15 -7.63
CA LEU A 30 -8.56 9.66 -6.32
C LEU A 30 -8.20 11.13 -6.28
N ASN A 31 -9.20 12.00 -6.33
CA ASN A 31 -8.99 13.44 -6.38
C ASN A 31 -9.05 14.03 -4.98
N ILE A 32 -8.01 14.76 -4.62
CA ILE A 32 -7.89 15.40 -3.31
C ILE A 32 -7.62 16.87 -3.48
N HIS A 33 -8.41 17.69 -2.79
CA HIS A 33 -8.23 19.14 -2.75
C HIS A 33 -7.32 19.52 -1.58
N LEU A 34 -6.31 20.32 -1.85
CA LEU A 34 -5.38 20.78 -0.82
C LEU A 34 -6.04 21.67 0.24
N ASN A 35 -7.21 22.21 -0.06
CA ASN A 35 -7.95 23.04 0.89
C ASN A 35 -8.70 22.25 1.94
N ASP A 36 -8.80 20.94 1.77
CA ASP A 36 -9.37 20.09 2.79
C ASP A 36 -8.40 20.02 3.95
N ASN A 37 -8.93 19.89 5.17
CA ASN A 37 -8.12 19.93 6.39
C ASN A 37 -7.22 18.70 6.58
N SER A 38 -7.11 17.85 5.59
CA SER A 38 -6.27 16.66 5.66
C SER A 38 -4.96 16.89 4.92
N SER A 39 -3.87 16.83 5.65
CA SER A 39 -2.52 16.87 5.10
C SER A 39 -1.93 15.48 4.86
N VAL A 40 -2.64 14.44 5.26
CA VAL A 40 -2.18 13.06 5.24
C VAL A 40 -3.25 12.16 4.66
N VAL A 41 -2.82 11.22 3.83
CA VAL A 41 -3.66 10.15 3.31
C VAL A 41 -3.11 8.83 3.81
N ASP A 42 -3.99 7.97 4.32
CA ASP A 42 -3.64 6.61 4.73
C ASP A 42 -3.68 5.66 3.54
N ILE A 43 -2.70 4.79 3.46
CA ILE A 43 -2.67 3.72 2.47
C ILE A 43 -2.46 2.40 3.20
N GLY A 44 -3.16 1.37 2.76
CA GLY A 44 -3.00 0.06 3.36
C GLY A 44 -3.48 -1.07 2.48
N GLY A 45 -3.17 -2.27 2.91
CA GLY A 45 -3.51 -3.49 2.22
C GLY A 45 -2.82 -4.67 2.86
N TRP A 46 -2.44 -5.65 2.05
CA TRP A 46 -1.72 -6.82 2.52
C TRP A 46 -0.69 -7.26 1.47
N GLY A 47 0.35 -7.95 1.93
CA GLY A 47 1.36 -8.48 1.02
C GLY A 47 2.23 -9.53 1.69
N ILE A 48 2.68 -10.48 0.90
CA ILE A 48 3.56 -11.57 1.36
C ILE A 48 4.60 -11.85 0.28
N PHE A 49 5.75 -12.38 0.73
CA PHE A 49 6.70 -12.99 -0.18
C PHE A 49 6.30 -14.44 -0.46
N GLY A 50 6.17 -14.77 -1.71
CA GLY A 50 6.09 -16.06 -2.33
C GLY A 50 5.75 -17.29 -1.49
N GLU A 51 6.14 -18.46 -1.99
CA GLU A 51 5.76 -19.74 -1.39
C GLU A 51 6.41 -20.03 -0.04
N ASN A 52 7.53 -19.40 0.25
CA ASN A 52 8.29 -19.68 1.46
C ASN A 52 7.99 -18.73 2.62
N ASN A 53 6.97 -17.89 2.48
CA ASN A 53 6.56 -16.95 3.53
C ASN A 53 7.73 -16.26 4.21
N LYS A 54 8.67 -15.74 3.41
CA LYS A 54 9.78 -14.97 3.97
C LYS A 54 9.22 -13.79 4.75
N ASN A 55 9.85 -13.49 5.87
CA ASN A 55 9.43 -12.37 6.70
C ASN A 55 9.55 -11.05 5.93
N VAL A 56 8.56 -10.21 6.09
CA VAL A 56 8.65 -8.82 5.64
C VAL A 56 9.30 -8.01 6.75
N GLU A 57 10.45 -7.44 6.46
CA GLU A 57 11.20 -6.64 7.44
C GLU A 57 10.83 -5.17 7.40
N SER A 58 10.48 -4.67 6.22
CA SER A 58 10.20 -3.25 6.03
C SER A 58 9.15 -3.06 4.95
N VAL A 59 8.44 -1.95 5.05
CA VAL A 59 7.46 -1.52 4.06
C VAL A 59 7.76 -0.07 3.70
N TYR A 60 7.74 0.23 2.42
CA TYR A 60 7.95 1.60 1.94
C TYR A 60 6.82 2.00 0.99
N VAL A 61 6.36 3.23 1.16
CA VAL A 61 5.42 3.86 0.24
C VAL A 61 6.23 4.58 -0.83
N PHE A 62 5.93 4.28 -2.08
CA PHE A 62 6.57 4.92 -3.23
C PHE A 62 5.55 5.80 -3.95
N VAL A 63 5.98 7.00 -4.28
CA VAL A 63 5.21 7.94 -5.10
C VAL A 63 6.07 8.29 -6.31
N ASP A 64 5.53 8.10 -7.51
CA ASP A 64 6.24 8.34 -8.77
C ASP A 64 7.59 7.63 -8.82
N ASN A 65 7.62 6.38 -8.34
CA ASN A 65 8.81 5.52 -8.31
C ASN A 65 9.93 6.00 -7.39
N LYS A 66 9.61 6.89 -6.45
CA LYS A 66 10.56 7.36 -5.44
C LYS A 66 10.04 7.04 -4.06
N VAL A 67 10.95 6.68 -3.15
CA VAL A 67 10.55 6.43 -1.77
C VAL A 67 9.97 7.71 -1.18
N HIS A 68 8.80 7.58 -0.58
CA HIS A 68 8.06 8.69 -0.01
C HIS A 68 8.03 8.62 1.51
N SER A 69 7.70 7.45 2.05
CA SER A 69 7.64 7.25 3.49
C SER A 69 7.86 5.80 3.84
N SER A 70 8.20 5.54 5.10
CA SER A 70 8.23 4.19 5.65
C SER A 70 6.83 3.83 6.13
N GLY A 71 6.47 2.58 5.94
CA GLY A 71 5.23 2.04 6.45
C GLY A 71 5.44 1.06 7.60
N TYR A 72 4.40 0.32 7.91
CA TYR A 72 4.41 -0.68 8.96
C TYR A 72 3.76 -1.97 8.47
N TYR A 73 4.12 -3.09 9.10
CA TYR A 73 3.72 -4.42 8.65
C TYR A 73 3.33 -5.30 9.84
N GLY A 74 2.50 -6.29 9.58
CA GLY A 74 2.14 -7.28 10.58
C GLY A 74 0.73 -7.11 11.14
N TYR A 75 -0.09 -6.32 10.48
CA TYR A 75 -1.48 -6.15 10.88
C TYR A 75 -2.36 -7.26 10.34
N GLN A 76 -3.44 -7.52 11.04
CA GLN A 76 -4.46 -8.42 10.58
C GLN A 76 -5.11 -7.88 9.31
N SER A 77 -5.13 -8.69 8.26
CA SER A 77 -5.79 -8.34 7.02
C SER A 77 -7.03 -9.21 6.84
N PRO A 78 -8.22 -8.62 6.82
CA PRO A 78 -9.45 -9.42 6.76
C PRO A 78 -9.68 -10.11 5.43
N ASN A 79 -9.04 -9.66 4.35
CA ASN A 79 -9.36 -10.14 3.00
C ASN A 79 -8.36 -11.12 2.42
N ASN A 80 -7.17 -11.28 3.01
CA ASN A 80 -6.14 -12.10 2.39
C ASN A 80 -6.47 -13.59 2.43
N THR A 81 -7.10 -14.07 3.48
CA THR A 81 -7.44 -15.50 3.61
C THR A 81 -8.47 -15.95 2.58
N GLU A 82 -9.39 -15.07 2.20
CA GLU A 82 -10.38 -15.38 1.17
C GLU A 82 -9.75 -15.53 -0.21
N ILE A 83 -8.73 -14.71 -0.49
CA ILE A 83 -8.08 -14.67 -1.81
C ILE A 83 -7.08 -15.83 -1.94
N LEU A 84 -6.33 -16.09 -0.89
CA LEU A 84 -5.18 -17.01 -0.93
C LEU A 84 -5.52 -18.42 -0.48
N GLY A 85 -6.66 -18.62 0.20
CA GLY A 85 -7.09 -19.92 0.68
C GLY A 85 -6.22 -20.47 1.81
N GLU A 86 -6.43 -21.74 2.12
CA GLU A 86 -5.78 -22.38 3.28
C GLU A 86 -4.26 -22.52 3.16
N LYS A 87 -3.73 -22.51 1.95
CA LYS A 87 -2.30 -22.71 1.73
C LYS A 87 -1.43 -21.59 2.31
N LEU A 88 -2.03 -20.44 2.59
CA LEU A 88 -1.30 -19.25 3.01
C LEU A 88 -1.79 -18.72 4.36
N ILE A 89 -2.21 -19.61 5.24
CA ILE A 89 -2.68 -19.27 6.59
C ILE A 89 -1.69 -18.41 7.37
N PRO A 90 -0.35 -18.61 7.30
CA PRO A 90 0.57 -17.72 8.00
C PRO A 90 0.47 -16.25 7.59
N SER A 91 -0.19 -15.97 6.48
CA SER A 91 -0.36 -14.60 5.98
C SER A 91 -1.50 -13.84 6.62
N TYR A 92 -2.17 -14.40 7.63
CA TYR A 92 -3.27 -13.72 8.32
C TYR A 92 -2.87 -12.34 8.86
N TYR A 93 -1.61 -12.19 9.28
CA TYR A 93 -1.07 -10.93 9.76
C TYR A 93 -0.16 -10.26 8.72
N ALA A 94 -0.54 -10.35 7.46
CA ALA A 94 0.22 -9.79 6.36
C ALA A 94 -0.21 -8.36 5.99
N GLY A 95 -1.00 -7.72 6.82
CA GLY A 95 -1.46 -6.36 6.60
C GLY A 95 -0.34 -5.34 6.71
N PHE A 96 -0.36 -4.35 5.85
CA PHE A 96 0.56 -3.21 5.91
C PHE A 96 -0.22 -1.91 5.89
N GLY A 97 0.45 -0.86 6.31
CA GLY A 97 -0.08 0.48 6.21
C GLY A 97 1.04 1.50 6.07
N GLY A 98 0.67 2.69 5.68
CA GLY A 98 1.58 3.81 5.56
C GLY A 98 0.83 5.10 5.36
N ILE A 99 1.58 6.17 5.18
CA ILE A 99 1.01 7.49 4.97
C ILE A 99 1.61 8.16 3.74
N ILE A 100 0.80 9.00 3.12
CA ILE A 100 1.23 9.87 2.03
C ILE A 100 1.05 11.31 2.52
N LEU A 101 2.16 12.05 2.52
CA LEU A 101 2.16 13.45 2.95
C LEU A 101 1.84 14.33 1.75
N LEU A 102 0.63 14.87 1.72
CA LEU A 102 0.14 15.63 0.57
C LEU A 102 0.95 16.90 0.31
N GLU A 103 1.47 17.51 1.35
CA GLU A 103 2.26 18.74 1.23
C GLU A 103 3.57 18.53 0.47
N ASN A 104 4.03 17.27 0.38
CA ASN A 104 5.25 16.95 -0.36
C ASN A 104 4.99 16.59 -1.82
N LEU A 105 3.75 16.70 -2.27
CA LEU A 105 3.36 16.34 -3.63
C LEU A 105 2.99 17.59 -4.42
N SER A 106 3.44 17.63 -5.67
CA SER A 106 3.05 18.68 -6.61
C SER A 106 1.60 18.47 -7.07
N PRO A 107 0.94 19.51 -7.58
CA PRO A 107 -0.36 19.32 -8.24
C PRO A 107 -0.26 18.35 -9.41
N GLY A 108 -1.34 17.63 -9.66
CA GLY A 108 -1.40 16.64 -10.73
C GLY A 108 -1.56 15.22 -10.18
N CYS A 109 -1.50 14.26 -11.08
CA CYS A 109 -1.72 12.86 -10.75
C CYS A 109 -0.40 12.13 -10.51
N HIS A 110 -0.37 11.32 -9.46
CA HIS A 110 0.81 10.59 -9.02
C HIS A 110 0.53 9.10 -9.00
N THR A 111 1.54 8.31 -9.36
CA THR A 111 1.47 6.85 -9.23
C THR A 111 1.90 6.45 -7.83
N ILE A 112 1.22 5.45 -7.29
CA ILE A 112 1.47 4.97 -5.93
C ILE A 112 1.81 3.48 -6.01
N SER A 113 2.79 3.07 -5.22
CA SER A 113 3.08 1.65 -5.02
C SER A 113 3.60 1.41 -3.62
N ILE A 114 3.59 0.16 -3.22
CA ILE A 114 4.14 -0.29 -1.95
C ILE A 114 5.24 -1.29 -2.26
N ARG A 115 6.36 -1.19 -1.55
CA ARG A 115 7.39 -2.23 -1.60
C ARG A 115 7.51 -2.87 -0.23
N ILE A 116 7.32 -4.18 -0.20
CA ILE A 116 7.64 -4.99 0.97
C ILE A 116 9.04 -5.54 0.79
N VAL A 117 9.84 -5.49 1.84
CA VAL A 117 11.29 -5.74 1.75
C VAL A 117 11.71 -6.80 2.75
N ASN A 118 12.58 -7.70 2.30
CA ASN A 118 13.29 -8.65 3.14
C ASN A 118 14.75 -8.66 2.70
N GLN A 119 15.66 -8.18 3.55
CA GLN A 119 17.08 -8.09 3.23
C GLN A 119 17.30 -7.34 1.90
N ASN A 120 17.79 -8.03 0.88
CA ASN A 120 18.11 -7.45 -0.42
C ASN A 120 17.02 -7.69 -1.47
N GLU A 121 15.90 -8.24 -1.07
CA GLU A 121 14.80 -8.53 -1.97
C GLU A 121 13.60 -7.64 -1.68
N TYR A 122 12.83 -7.33 -2.70
CA TYR A 122 11.57 -6.64 -2.52
C TYR A 122 10.52 -7.15 -3.49
N TYR A 123 9.27 -7.02 -3.08
CA TYR A 123 8.14 -7.22 -3.97
C TYR A 123 7.36 -5.92 -4.06
N GLU A 124 7.03 -5.51 -5.27
CA GLU A 124 6.28 -4.28 -5.51
C GLU A 124 4.82 -4.57 -5.72
N ILE A 125 3.98 -3.88 -4.95
CA ILE A 125 2.53 -3.96 -5.03
C ILE A 125 2.06 -2.66 -5.64
N PRO A 126 1.64 -2.67 -6.92
CA PRO A 126 1.18 -1.44 -7.57
C PRO A 126 -0.22 -1.07 -7.12
N SER A 127 -0.49 0.21 -7.08
CA SER A 127 -1.86 0.69 -7.00
C SER A 127 -2.42 0.80 -8.42
N HIS A 128 -3.65 0.36 -8.60
CA HIS A 128 -4.38 0.60 -9.84
C HIS A 128 -5.06 1.97 -9.85
N SER A 129 -4.93 2.70 -8.75
CA SER A 129 -5.46 4.06 -8.62
C SER A 129 -4.33 5.06 -8.64
N GLN A 130 -4.56 6.20 -9.27
CA GLN A 130 -3.69 7.37 -9.17
C GLN A 130 -4.22 8.32 -8.11
N LEU A 131 -3.32 8.99 -7.42
CA LEU A 131 -3.65 10.04 -6.47
C LEU A 131 -3.45 11.38 -7.16
N CYS A 132 -4.54 12.11 -7.35
CA CYS A 132 -4.51 13.38 -8.07
C CYS A 132 -4.73 14.53 -7.11
N ILE A 133 -3.76 15.44 -7.08
CA ILE A 133 -3.79 16.61 -6.20
C ILE A 133 -4.30 17.80 -6.99
N GLU A 134 -5.36 18.42 -6.49
CA GLU A 134 -5.95 19.62 -7.06
C GLU A 134 -5.61 20.81 -6.17
N SER A 135 -5.07 21.83 -6.78
CA SER A 135 -4.72 23.06 -6.07
C SER A 135 -5.90 24.02 -5.96
#